data_195d78e581fc3c24d181a747edf1150b
#
_entry.id   195d78e581fc3c24d181a747edf1150b
#
_cell.length_a   1.000
_cell.length_b   1.000
_cell.length_c   1.000
_cell.angle_alpha   90.00
_cell.angle_beta   90.00
_cell.angle_gamma   90.00
#
_symmetry.space_group_name_H-M   'P 1'
#
loop_
_entity.id
_entity.type
_entity.pdbx_description
1 polymer ?
#
loop_
_entity_poly.entity_id
_entity_poly.type
_entity_poly.pdbx_seq_one_letter_code
_entity_poly.pdbx_strand_id
1 'polypeptide(L)' 'LRDKLGELPEAISFSYIAKKYFGKSRNWLYQRINGNIVNGKKARFTDNELKTFLNALNDVSEMIHQTSLKIS' A
#
# COMPACT_ATOMS: atom_id res chain seq x y z
N LEU A 1 -10.48 2.18 5.14
CA LEU A 1 -9.55 2.39 4.01
C LEU A 1 -9.67 1.31 2.95
N ARG A 2 -9.90 0.08 3.38
CA ARG A 2 -10.00 -1.07 2.46
C ARG A 2 -11.05 -0.85 1.37
N ASP A 3 -12.21 -0.32 1.76
CA ASP A 3 -13.31 -0.10 0.83
C ASP A 3 -12.94 0.89 -0.28
N LYS A 4 -12.10 1.85 0.03
CA LYS A 4 -11.69 2.87 -0.94
C LYS A 4 -10.65 2.36 -1.95
N LEU A 5 -9.98 1.27 -1.63
CA LEU A 5 -8.96 0.69 -2.51
C LEU A 5 -9.55 -0.14 -3.65
N GLY A 6 -10.79 -0.63 -3.50
CA GLY A 6 -11.43 -1.45 -4.50
C GLY A 6 -10.63 -2.69 -4.83
N GLU A 7 -10.32 -2.90 -6.10
CA GLU A 7 -9.56 -4.07 -6.57
C GLU A 7 -8.04 -3.87 -6.54
N LEU A 8 -7.58 -2.71 -6.09
CA LEU A 8 -6.16 -2.38 -6.11
C LEU A 8 -5.27 -3.43 -5.41
N PRO A 9 -5.68 -3.98 -4.22
CA PRO A 9 -4.86 -5.00 -3.57
C PRO A 9 -4.62 -6.25 -4.41
N GLU A 10 -5.50 -6.53 -5.36
CA GLU A 10 -5.34 -7.66 -6.27
C GLU A 10 -4.52 -7.29 -7.51
N ALA A 11 -4.46 -6.02 -7.85
CA ALA A 11 -3.81 -5.55 -9.06
C ALA A 11 -2.32 -5.24 -8.87
N ILE A 12 -1.89 -4.86 -7.68
CA ILE A 12 -0.50 -4.50 -7.41
C ILE A 12 0.04 -5.24 -6.18
N SER A 13 1.37 -5.30 -6.07
CA SER A 13 2.02 -6.01 -4.98
C SER A 13 2.15 -5.13 -3.74
N PHE A 14 1.34 -5.40 -2.72
CA PHE A 14 1.46 -4.73 -1.44
C PHE A 14 2.66 -5.22 -0.63
N SER A 15 3.16 -6.43 -0.93
CA SER A 15 4.42 -6.89 -0.36
C SER A 15 5.58 -5.99 -0.77
N TYR A 16 5.61 -5.60 -2.05
CA TYR A 16 6.61 -4.68 -2.58
C TYR A 16 6.51 -3.32 -1.88
N ILE A 17 5.28 -2.78 -1.76
CA ILE A 17 5.06 -1.48 -1.12
C ILE A 17 5.47 -1.53 0.35
N ALA A 18 5.09 -2.58 1.08
CA ALA A 18 5.45 -2.72 2.49
C ALA A 18 6.95 -2.73 2.69
N LYS A 19 7.68 -3.48 1.88
CA LYS A 19 9.13 -3.59 2.01
C LYS A 19 9.85 -2.32 1.59
N LYS A 20 9.48 -1.77 0.43
CA LYS A 20 10.21 -0.65 -0.15
C LYS A 20 9.95 0.67 0.58
N TYR A 21 8.70 0.93 0.92
CA TYR A 21 8.31 2.24 1.46
C TYR A 21 8.24 2.29 2.98
N PHE A 22 8.04 1.14 3.63
CA PHE A 22 7.88 1.07 5.08
C PHE A 22 8.95 0.22 5.79
N GLY A 23 9.67 -0.62 5.05
CA GLY A 23 10.59 -1.57 5.66
C GLY A 23 9.88 -2.60 6.53
N LYS A 24 8.64 -2.95 6.18
CA LYS A 24 7.77 -3.84 6.95
C LYS A 24 7.30 -5.00 6.10
N SER A 25 6.61 -5.96 6.75
CA SER A 25 6.03 -7.09 6.06
C SER A 25 4.69 -6.73 5.43
N ARG A 26 4.25 -7.58 4.49
CA ARG A 26 2.93 -7.46 3.89
C ARG A 26 1.82 -7.51 4.94
N ASN A 27 1.96 -8.37 5.96
CA ASN A 27 0.97 -8.48 7.03
C ASN A 27 0.84 -7.17 7.80
N TRP A 28 1.94 -6.50 8.08
CA TRP A 28 1.93 -5.20 8.75
C TRP A 28 1.06 -4.20 7.97
N LEU A 29 1.24 -4.16 6.66
CA LEU A 29 0.51 -3.24 5.80
C LEU A 29 -0.99 -3.58 5.77
N TYR A 30 -1.33 -4.86 5.60
CA TYR A 30 -2.73 -5.28 5.55
C TYR A 30 -3.46 -5.08 6.86
N GLN A 31 -2.78 -5.25 7.99
CA GLN A 31 -3.38 -4.97 9.30
C GLN A 31 -3.89 -3.53 9.37
N ARG A 32 -3.11 -2.61 8.85
CA ARG A 32 -3.49 -1.18 8.88
C ARG A 32 -4.55 -0.84 7.85
N ILE A 33 -4.49 -1.44 6.68
CA ILE A 33 -5.51 -1.23 5.64
C ILE A 33 -6.86 -1.78 6.10
N ASN A 34 -6.87 -2.96 6.69
CA ASN A 34 -8.10 -3.62 7.14
C ASN A 34 -8.59 -3.13 8.50
N GLY A 35 -7.75 -2.43 9.25
CA GLY A 35 -8.10 -1.99 10.60
C GLY A 35 -8.20 -3.14 11.59
N ASN A 36 -7.33 -4.15 11.45
CA ASN A 36 -7.33 -5.31 12.34
C ASN A 36 -6.98 -4.91 13.77
N ILE A 37 -7.48 -5.69 14.73
CA ILE A 37 -7.13 -5.48 16.13
C ILE A 37 -5.76 -6.12 16.39
N VAL A 38 -4.82 -5.32 16.85
CA VAL A 38 -3.45 -5.76 17.19
C VAL A 38 -3.14 -5.27 18.60
N ASN A 39 -2.84 -6.21 19.50
CA ASN A 39 -2.56 -5.88 20.91
C ASN A 39 -3.68 -5.06 21.54
N GLY A 40 -4.92 -5.42 21.26
CA GLY A 40 -6.10 -4.77 21.84
C GLY A 40 -6.46 -3.43 21.23
N LYS A 41 -5.74 -2.98 20.21
CA LYS A 41 -6.00 -1.70 19.54
C LYS A 41 -6.19 -1.91 18.04
N LYS A 42 -7.03 -1.08 17.45
CA LYS A 42 -7.25 -1.09 16.01
C LYS A 42 -6.02 -0.55 15.30
N ALA A 43 -5.41 -1.36 14.45
CA ALA A 43 -4.26 -0.95 13.65
C ALA A 43 -4.73 -0.01 12.55
N ARG A 44 -4.03 1.13 12.40
CA ARG A 44 -4.33 2.08 11.33
C ARG A 44 -3.07 2.91 11.05
N PHE A 45 -3.07 3.57 9.90
CA PHE A 45 -1.95 4.45 9.54
C PHE A 45 -1.94 5.69 10.42
N THR A 46 -0.72 6.12 10.79
CA THR A 46 -0.53 7.50 11.24
C THR A 46 -0.67 8.42 10.03
N ASP A 47 -0.75 9.73 10.26
CA ASP A 47 -0.83 10.70 9.17
C ASP A 47 0.38 10.60 8.23
N ASN A 48 1.57 10.44 8.78
CA ASN A 48 2.79 10.28 7.99
C ASN A 48 2.79 8.98 7.20
N GLU A 49 2.32 7.89 7.81
CA GLU A 49 2.24 6.59 7.14
C GLU A 49 1.24 6.63 5.99
N LEU A 50 0.10 7.28 6.20
CA LEU A 50 -0.88 7.42 5.12
C LEU A 50 -0.30 8.22 3.96
N LYS A 51 0.42 9.29 4.25
CA LYS A 51 1.08 10.09 3.23
C LYS A 51 2.09 9.28 2.43
N THR A 52 2.88 8.45 3.13
CA THR A 52 3.85 7.56 2.49
C THR A 52 3.13 6.54 1.60
N PHE A 53 2.02 6.00 2.06
CA PHE A 53 1.23 5.04 1.28
C PHE A 53 0.68 5.67 0.00
N LEU A 54 0.15 6.90 0.10
CA LEU A 54 -0.36 7.62 -1.07
C LEU A 54 0.77 7.91 -2.06
N ASN A 55 1.94 8.31 -1.57
CA ASN A 55 3.11 8.51 -2.44
C ASN A 55 3.53 7.21 -3.12
N ALA A 56 3.48 6.09 -2.39
CA ALA A 56 3.80 4.78 -2.96
C ALA A 56 2.86 4.42 -4.11
N LEU A 57 1.57 4.67 -3.94
CA LEU A 57 0.59 4.41 -5.00
C LEU A 57 0.86 5.27 -6.23
N ASN A 58 1.21 6.53 -6.04
CA ASN A 58 1.56 7.42 -7.14
C ASN A 58 2.83 6.95 -7.85
N ASP A 59 3.84 6.51 -7.11
CA ASP A 59 5.09 6.01 -7.68
C ASP A 59 4.85 4.74 -8.50
N VAL A 60 4.05 3.82 -7.98
CA VAL A 60 3.73 2.57 -8.68
C VAL A 60 2.92 2.87 -9.94
N SER A 61 1.98 3.81 -9.87
CA SER A 61 1.21 4.25 -11.03
C SER A 61 2.12 4.78 -12.14
N GLU A 62 3.08 5.62 -11.76
CA GLU A 62 4.05 6.17 -12.72
C GLU A 62 4.93 5.08 -13.31
N MET A 63 5.37 4.13 -12.49
CA MET A 63 6.17 3.00 -12.93
C MET A 63 5.43 2.17 -13.97
N ILE A 64 4.15 1.89 -13.73
CA ILE A 64 3.31 1.15 -14.66
C ILE A 64 3.17 1.91 -15.98
N HIS A 65 2.92 3.21 -15.90
CA HIS A 65 2.78 4.06 -17.08
C HIS A 65 4.05 4.07 -17.92
N GLN A 66 5.22 4.28 -17.30
CA GLN A 66 6.49 4.31 -17.99
C GLN A 66 6.82 2.96 -18.65
N THR A 67 6.53 1.88 -17.95
CA THR A 67 6.74 0.52 -18.47
C THR A 67 5.83 0.28 -19.69
N SER A 68 4.59 0.71 -19.62
CA SER A 68 3.66 0.61 -20.73
C SER A 68 4.18 1.32 -21.96
N LEU A 69 4.77 2.51 -21.80
CA LEU A 69 5.34 3.27 -22.91
C LEU A 69 6.53 2.55 -23.56
N LYS A 70 7.33 1.83 -22.75
CA LYS A 70 8.51 1.12 -23.24
C LYS A 70 8.18 -0.09 -24.11
N ILE A 71 7.07 -0.74 -23.84
CA ILE A 71 6.68 -1.97 -24.55
C ILE A 71 5.65 -1.75 -25.65
N SER A 72 5.13 -0.53 -25.79
CA SER A 72 4.15 -0.22 -26.85
C SER A 72 4.80 0.17 -28.20
#